data_8112695c77aca1a9d4f46717b8eddfa7
#
_entry.id   8112695c77aca1a9d4f46717b8eddfa7
#
_cell.length_a   1.000
_cell.length_b   1.000
_cell.length_c   1.000
_cell.angle_alpha   90.00
_cell.angle_beta   90.00
_cell.angle_gamma   90.00
#
_symmetry.space_group_name_H-M   'P 1'
#
loop_
_entity.id
_entity.type
_entity.pdbx_description
1 polymer ?
#
loop_
_entity_poly.entity_id
_entity_poly.type
_entity_poly.pdbx_seq_one_letter_code
_entity_poly.pdbx_strand_id
1 'polypeptide(L)'
;MQNSKTFLLVLLGILAAFGPFVTDMYLPGLPSMTVYFDTTASMVQLGITTAMLGLGFGQIIVGPLSDKYGRKLPLLLSLWLFIFSTIVCICSWSIGAFIFFRFLQGIAGAGGIVISRSVATDCYGGKELAKAFAMISAVNGLAPILAPVGGGVMLKFTNWLGIFVFLLFLGVLLLLLCLRLKEPLPPERRIDVPAFSSFRTFLPLFKKRRFMDYVFIQAFVFGMIFAYISSSPFVLQEHYRLSPLLYSLCFAVNAIALIIGTTLAGRFRHIRQGMVTGVIGSFVLAVFTGLT
;
A
#
# COMPACT_ATOMS: atom_id res chain seq x y z
N MET A 1 -3.49 32.44 -3.68
CA MET A 1 -2.36 31.85 -4.44
C MET A 1 -2.56 30.34 -4.47
N GLN A 2 -2.79 29.73 -5.63
CA GLN A 2 -3.01 28.29 -5.79
C GLN A 2 -1.69 27.51 -5.79
N ASN A 3 -1.76 26.21 -5.52
CA ASN A 3 -0.62 25.30 -5.71
C ASN A 3 -0.29 25.15 -7.20
N SER A 4 0.99 25.05 -7.57
CA SER A 4 1.37 24.76 -8.95
C SER A 4 0.81 23.40 -9.39
N LYS A 5 0.22 23.31 -10.58
CA LYS A 5 -0.33 22.05 -11.12
C LYS A 5 0.72 20.94 -11.18
N THR A 6 1.93 21.27 -11.64
CA THR A 6 3.03 20.30 -11.72
C THR A 6 3.46 19.81 -10.34
N PHE A 7 3.58 20.72 -9.36
CA PHE A 7 3.89 20.35 -7.98
C PHE A 7 2.86 19.40 -7.40
N LEU A 8 1.56 19.69 -7.58
CA LEU A 8 0.49 18.81 -7.11
C LEU A 8 0.56 17.43 -7.78
N LEU A 9 0.70 17.35 -9.09
CA LEU A 9 0.78 16.07 -9.78
C LEU A 9 1.93 15.21 -9.28
N VAL A 10 3.13 15.79 -9.16
CA VAL A 10 4.31 15.08 -8.63
C VAL A 10 4.07 14.61 -7.19
N LEU A 11 3.57 15.52 -6.33
CA LEU A 11 3.27 15.19 -4.93
C LEU A 11 2.25 14.06 -4.82
N LEU A 12 1.15 14.12 -5.59
CA LEU A 12 0.11 13.08 -5.59
C LEU A 12 0.64 11.73 -6.07
N GLY A 13 1.52 11.73 -7.07
CA GLY A 13 2.19 10.53 -7.55
C GLY A 13 3.06 9.89 -6.46
N ILE A 14 3.91 10.67 -5.79
CA ILE A 14 4.79 10.15 -4.74
C ILE A 14 3.96 9.67 -3.53
N LEU A 15 2.91 10.40 -3.14
CA LEU A 15 2.00 9.99 -2.06
C LEU A 15 1.27 8.68 -2.40
N ALA A 16 0.88 8.48 -3.66
CA ALA A 16 0.25 7.24 -4.11
C ALA A 16 1.21 6.04 -4.07
N ALA A 17 2.48 6.25 -4.45
CA ALA A 17 3.51 5.21 -4.40
C ALA A 17 3.90 4.83 -2.97
N PHE A 18 3.67 5.72 -2.00
CA PHE A 18 4.17 5.59 -0.64
C PHE A 18 3.71 4.30 0.05
N GLY A 19 2.43 3.92 -0.11
CA GLY A 19 1.90 2.68 0.43
C GLY A 19 2.68 1.43 0.00
N PRO A 20 2.76 1.12 -1.30
CA PRO A 20 3.56 0.00 -1.80
C PRO A 20 5.03 0.04 -1.40
N PHE A 21 5.67 1.21 -1.36
CA PHE A 21 7.05 1.30 -0.87
C PHE A 21 7.18 0.87 0.58
N VAL A 22 6.25 1.30 1.43
CA VAL A 22 6.23 0.93 2.86
C VAL A 22 5.98 -0.56 3.07
N THR A 23 5.14 -1.19 2.23
CA THR A 23 4.73 -2.58 2.41
C THR A 23 5.63 -3.58 1.70
N ASP A 24 6.13 -3.24 0.50
CA ASP A 24 6.69 -4.24 -0.40
C ASP A 24 8.23 -4.12 -0.52
N MET A 25 8.82 -2.95 -0.22
CA MET A 25 10.25 -2.72 -0.43
C MET A 25 11.13 -3.61 0.46
N TYR A 26 10.69 -3.97 1.66
CA TYR A 26 11.47 -4.79 2.59
C TYR A 26 11.22 -6.29 2.46
N LEU A 27 10.29 -6.73 1.59
CA LEU A 27 9.96 -8.16 1.38
C LEU A 27 11.20 -9.03 1.12
N PRO A 28 12.15 -8.65 0.25
CA PRO A 28 13.33 -9.46 0.02
C PRO A 28 14.26 -9.57 1.25
N GLY A 29 14.08 -8.72 2.27
CA GLY A 29 14.82 -8.74 3.53
C GLY A 29 14.19 -9.60 4.63
N LEU A 30 12.96 -10.12 4.45
CA LEU A 30 12.25 -10.87 5.49
C LEU A 30 13.04 -12.07 6.05
N PRO A 31 13.69 -12.92 5.22
CA PRO A 31 14.47 -14.03 5.75
C PRO A 31 15.62 -13.58 6.67
N SER A 32 16.29 -12.47 6.37
CA SER A 32 17.36 -11.96 7.23
C SER A 32 16.85 -11.40 8.56
N MET A 33 15.59 -11.00 8.64
CA MET A 33 14.96 -10.51 9.86
C MET A 33 14.65 -11.65 10.85
N THR A 34 14.40 -12.88 10.38
CA THR A 34 14.24 -14.04 11.27
C THR A 34 15.52 -14.28 12.07
N VAL A 35 16.66 -14.18 11.41
CA VAL A 35 17.99 -14.32 12.05
C VAL A 35 18.27 -13.14 13.00
N TYR A 36 17.95 -11.92 12.57
CA TYR A 36 18.22 -10.73 13.37
C TYR A 36 17.44 -10.68 14.67
N PHE A 37 16.14 -11.07 14.63
CA PHE A 37 15.25 -11.05 15.80
C PHE A 37 15.24 -12.39 16.56
N ASP A 38 16.01 -13.39 16.11
CA ASP A 38 16.00 -14.76 16.65
C ASP A 38 14.56 -15.29 16.78
N THR A 39 13.83 -15.30 15.65
CA THR A 39 12.39 -15.58 15.64
C THR A 39 11.97 -16.41 14.42
N THR A 40 10.71 -16.81 14.37
CA THR A 40 10.16 -17.62 13.29
C THR A 40 9.73 -16.74 12.09
N ALA A 41 9.68 -17.34 10.89
CA ALA A 41 9.14 -16.71 9.68
C ALA A 41 7.73 -16.15 9.92
N SER A 42 6.87 -16.89 10.64
CA SER A 42 5.50 -16.46 10.95
C SER A 42 5.46 -15.14 11.74
N MET A 43 6.36 -14.96 12.69
CA MET A 43 6.44 -13.73 13.48
C MET A 43 6.89 -12.54 12.62
N VAL A 44 7.82 -12.74 11.71
CA VAL A 44 8.25 -11.68 10.79
C VAL A 44 7.14 -11.33 9.79
N GLN A 45 6.40 -12.32 9.29
CA GLN A 45 5.23 -12.12 8.42
C GLN A 45 4.10 -11.34 9.10
N LEU A 46 3.95 -11.46 10.43
CA LEU A 46 3.02 -10.61 11.18
C LEU A 46 3.32 -9.12 11.03
N GLY A 47 4.57 -8.73 10.78
CA GLY A 47 4.91 -7.34 10.48
C GLY A 47 4.24 -6.81 9.19
N ILE A 48 4.05 -7.67 8.15
CA ILE A 48 3.27 -7.33 6.96
C ILE A 48 1.78 -7.24 7.31
N THR A 49 1.28 -8.26 7.98
CA THR A 49 -0.14 -8.37 8.35
C THR A 49 -0.58 -7.16 9.18
N THR A 50 0.19 -6.78 10.19
CA THR A 50 -0.13 -5.62 11.05
C THR A 50 -0.02 -4.30 10.32
N ALA A 51 0.95 -4.14 9.42
CA ALA A 51 1.03 -2.96 8.57
C ALA A 51 -0.20 -2.83 7.66
N MET A 52 -0.69 -3.94 7.08
CA MET A 52 -1.91 -3.95 6.27
C MET A 52 -3.16 -3.66 7.09
N LEU A 53 -3.28 -4.25 8.28
CA LEU A 53 -4.35 -3.91 9.22
C LEU A 53 -4.32 -2.42 9.56
N GLY A 54 -3.13 -1.90 9.89
CA GLY A 54 -2.93 -0.47 10.14
C GLY A 54 -3.35 0.39 8.95
N LEU A 55 -2.98 -0.01 7.73
CA LEU A 55 -3.38 0.67 6.50
C LEU A 55 -4.91 0.70 6.33
N GLY A 56 -5.58 -0.42 6.58
CA GLY A 56 -7.05 -0.51 6.54
C GLY A 56 -7.73 0.42 7.56
N PHE A 57 -7.32 0.31 8.82
CA PHE A 57 -7.83 1.19 9.89
C PHE A 57 -7.53 2.66 9.62
N GLY A 58 -6.32 2.97 9.17
CA GLY A 58 -5.90 4.32 8.86
C GLY A 58 -6.76 4.97 7.76
N GLN A 59 -7.13 4.23 6.72
CA GLN A 59 -8.01 4.76 5.66
C GLN A 59 -9.39 5.15 6.22
N ILE A 60 -9.93 4.36 7.13
CA ILE A 60 -11.22 4.63 7.75
C ILE A 60 -11.16 5.88 8.65
N ILE A 61 -10.02 6.12 9.32
CA ILE A 61 -9.83 7.24 10.26
C ILE A 61 -9.46 8.52 9.51
N VAL A 62 -8.46 8.44 8.63
CA VAL A 62 -7.88 9.64 7.98
C VAL A 62 -8.86 10.28 7.00
N GLY A 63 -9.71 9.50 6.31
CA GLY A 63 -10.73 10.03 5.40
C GLY A 63 -11.59 11.11 6.08
N PRO A 64 -12.43 10.74 7.06
CA PRO A 64 -13.29 11.69 7.78
C PRO A 64 -12.53 12.81 8.48
N LEU A 65 -11.34 12.54 9.04
CA LEU A 65 -10.52 13.59 9.64
C LEU A 65 -10.09 14.63 8.60
N SER A 66 -9.73 14.18 7.38
CA SER A 66 -9.32 15.07 6.31
C SER A 66 -10.48 15.88 5.73
N ASP A 67 -11.70 15.35 5.76
CA ASP A 67 -12.91 16.08 5.36
C ASP A 67 -13.30 17.16 6.38
N LYS A 68 -13.01 16.94 7.65
CA LYS A 68 -13.33 17.88 8.73
C LYS A 68 -12.26 18.96 8.93
N TYR A 69 -10.99 18.56 9.04
CA TYR A 69 -9.90 19.47 9.40
C TYR A 69 -9.13 20.05 8.21
N GLY A 70 -9.50 19.65 6.98
CA GLY A 70 -8.75 19.96 5.76
C GLY A 70 -7.74 18.87 5.44
N ARG A 71 -7.15 18.91 4.25
CA ARG A 71 -6.28 17.86 3.72
C ARG A 71 -4.88 17.90 4.33
N LYS A 72 -4.34 19.11 4.50
CA LYS A 72 -2.94 19.31 4.90
C LYS A 72 -2.65 18.80 6.30
N LEU A 73 -3.46 19.16 7.29
CA LEU A 73 -3.18 18.82 8.69
C LEU A 73 -3.14 17.31 8.95
N PRO A 74 -4.17 16.50 8.56
CA PRO A 74 -4.11 15.06 8.73
C PRO A 74 -2.99 14.39 7.94
N LEU A 75 -2.61 14.93 6.76
CA LEU A 75 -1.47 14.46 6.00
C LEU A 75 -0.16 14.65 6.74
N LEU A 76 0.08 15.84 7.30
CA LEU A 76 1.28 16.13 8.08
C LEU A 76 1.36 15.24 9.33
N LEU A 77 0.24 15.07 10.05
CA LEU A 77 0.17 14.19 11.22
C LEU A 77 0.48 12.72 10.84
N SER A 78 -0.05 12.26 9.72
CA SER A 78 0.25 10.92 9.19
C SER A 78 1.75 10.77 8.86
N LEU A 79 2.37 11.77 8.22
CA LEU A 79 3.79 11.72 7.91
C LEU A 79 4.67 11.78 9.16
N TRP A 80 4.30 12.55 10.16
CA TRP A 80 4.98 12.55 11.45
C TRP A 80 4.89 11.20 12.16
N LEU A 81 3.70 10.60 12.19
CA LEU A 81 3.50 9.25 12.73
C LEU A 81 4.32 8.21 11.96
N PHE A 82 4.41 8.35 10.62
CA PHE A 82 5.24 7.49 9.78
C PHE A 82 6.73 7.58 10.13
N ILE A 83 7.26 8.80 10.23
CA ILE A 83 8.66 9.06 10.58
C ILE A 83 8.96 8.46 11.96
N PHE A 84 8.12 8.76 12.96
CA PHE A 84 8.27 8.25 14.31
C PHE A 84 8.26 6.71 14.35
N SER A 85 7.24 6.08 13.76
CA SER A 85 7.14 4.62 13.75
C SER A 85 8.27 3.96 12.95
N THR A 86 8.77 4.61 11.90
CA THR A 86 9.91 4.11 11.12
C THR A 86 11.20 4.16 11.95
N ILE A 87 11.45 5.24 12.68
CA ILE A 87 12.61 5.35 13.59
C ILE A 87 12.56 4.22 14.63
N VAL A 88 11.39 3.99 15.25
CA VAL A 88 11.28 2.91 16.23
C VAL A 88 11.43 1.53 15.59
N CYS A 89 10.94 1.31 14.36
CA CYS A 89 11.22 0.07 13.63
C CYS A 89 12.72 -0.16 13.41
N ILE A 90 13.48 0.88 13.08
CA ILE A 90 14.95 0.82 12.91
C ILE A 90 15.63 0.47 14.25
N CYS A 91 15.18 1.09 15.34
CA CYS A 91 15.73 0.89 16.68
C CYS A 91 15.13 -0.30 17.42
N SER A 92 14.26 -1.11 16.77
CA SER A 92 13.57 -2.21 17.43
C SER A 92 14.53 -3.29 17.92
N TRP A 93 14.44 -3.60 19.21
CA TRP A 93 15.22 -4.66 19.88
C TRP A 93 14.44 -5.98 19.98
N SER A 94 13.16 -5.99 19.64
CA SER A 94 12.33 -7.19 19.68
C SER A 94 11.34 -7.22 18.52
N ILE A 95 11.00 -8.42 18.08
CA ILE A 95 10.01 -8.62 17.00
C ILE A 95 8.63 -8.09 17.41
N GLY A 96 8.24 -8.17 18.69
CA GLY A 96 6.97 -7.64 19.18
C GLY A 96 6.87 -6.12 19.04
N ALA A 97 7.93 -5.38 19.39
CA ALA A 97 8.01 -3.93 19.19
C ALA A 97 7.92 -3.60 17.70
N PHE A 98 8.70 -4.31 16.86
CA PHE A 98 8.67 -4.14 15.42
C PHE A 98 7.24 -4.32 14.85
N ILE A 99 6.54 -5.41 15.19
CA ILE A 99 5.18 -5.71 14.74
C ILE A 99 4.20 -4.59 15.14
N PHE A 100 4.28 -4.10 16.39
CA PHE A 100 3.43 -3.01 16.86
C PHE A 100 3.67 -1.71 16.09
N PHE A 101 4.92 -1.33 15.90
CA PHE A 101 5.24 -0.11 15.17
C PHE A 101 5.00 -0.22 13.67
N ARG A 102 5.02 -1.43 13.09
CA ARG A 102 4.52 -1.69 11.73
C ARG A 102 3.03 -1.40 11.59
N PHE A 103 2.22 -1.72 12.60
CA PHE A 103 0.81 -1.35 12.61
C PHE A 103 0.63 0.18 12.57
N LEU A 104 1.35 0.93 13.41
CA LEU A 104 1.30 2.40 13.41
C LEU A 104 1.81 2.98 12.09
N GLN A 105 2.87 2.41 11.52
CA GLN A 105 3.41 2.81 10.23
C GLN A 105 2.39 2.57 9.09
N GLY A 106 1.59 1.50 9.19
CA GLY A 106 0.47 1.23 8.29
C GLY A 106 -0.61 2.31 8.39
N ILE A 107 -1.07 2.66 9.61
CA ILE A 107 -2.02 3.76 9.84
C ILE A 107 -1.52 5.05 9.19
N ALA A 108 -0.26 5.35 9.39
CA ALA A 108 0.38 6.53 8.83
C ALA A 108 0.42 6.51 7.29
N GLY A 109 0.75 5.37 6.69
CA GLY A 109 0.79 5.19 5.23
C GLY A 109 -0.57 5.41 4.56
N ALA A 110 -1.66 5.13 5.27
CA ALA A 110 -3.02 5.38 4.79
C ALA A 110 -3.27 6.87 4.46
N GLY A 111 -2.64 7.79 5.21
CA GLY A 111 -2.76 9.23 4.97
C GLY A 111 -2.35 9.63 3.55
N GLY A 112 -1.23 9.11 3.07
CA GLY A 112 -0.77 9.37 1.70
C GLY A 112 -1.77 8.87 0.65
N ILE A 113 -2.26 7.64 0.80
CA ILE A 113 -3.18 7.01 -0.17
C ILE A 113 -4.53 7.73 -0.22
N VAL A 114 -5.14 8.01 0.95
CA VAL A 114 -6.47 8.64 1.03
C VAL A 114 -6.39 10.08 0.55
N ILE A 115 -5.43 10.85 1.10
CA ILE A 115 -5.36 12.28 0.86
C ILE A 115 -4.91 12.60 -0.57
N SER A 116 -4.05 11.76 -1.19
CA SER A 116 -3.70 11.95 -2.60
C SER A 116 -4.92 11.94 -3.51
N ARG A 117 -5.87 11.02 -3.28
CA ARG A 117 -7.13 10.94 -4.06
C ARG A 117 -8.05 12.10 -3.75
N SER A 118 -8.19 12.46 -2.46
CA SER A 118 -9.04 13.59 -2.04
C SER A 118 -8.53 14.92 -2.60
N VAL A 119 -7.22 15.18 -2.55
CA VAL A 119 -6.62 16.38 -3.15
C VAL A 119 -6.82 16.41 -4.66
N ALA A 120 -6.72 15.27 -5.34
CA ALA A 120 -7.01 15.20 -6.77
C ALA A 120 -8.45 15.65 -7.07
N THR A 121 -9.44 15.17 -6.30
CA THR A 121 -10.85 15.56 -6.49
C THR A 121 -11.13 17.02 -6.10
N ASP A 122 -10.41 17.58 -5.13
CA ASP A 122 -10.60 18.95 -4.67
C ASP A 122 -9.97 19.97 -5.62
N CYS A 123 -8.86 19.61 -6.31
CA CYS A 123 -8.07 20.53 -7.13
C CYS A 123 -8.34 20.42 -8.63
N TYR A 124 -8.85 19.28 -9.11
CA TYR A 124 -9.04 19.01 -10.53
C TYR A 124 -10.49 18.69 -10.85
N GLY A 125 -10.92 19.02 -12.10
CA GLY A 125 -12.23 18.67 -12.61
C GLY A 125 -12.18 18.12 -14.04
N GLY A 126 -13.23 17.44 -14.46
CA GLY A 126 -13.39 16.96 -15.84
C GLY A 126 -12.19 16.14 -16.36
N LYS A 127 -11.63 16.53 -17.49
CA LYS A 127 -10.49 15.84 -18.12
C LYS A 127 -9.20 15.90 -17.30
N GLU A 128 -8.97 16.96 -16.53
CA GLU A 128 -7.77 17.08 -15.67
C GLU A 128 -7.84 16.10 -14.50
N LEU A 129 -9.00 15.92 -13.91
CA LEU A 129 -9.23 14.92 -12.86
C LEU A 129 -8.98 13.49 -13.38
N ALA A 130 -9.50 13.19 -14.58
CA ALA A 130 -9.26 11.89 -15.20
C ALA A 130 -7.75 11.62 -15.43
N LYS A 131 -6.99 12.63 -15.87
CA LYS A 131 -5.53 12.53 -16.01
C LYS A 131 -4.83 12.31 -14.68
N ALA A 132 -5.23 13.03 -13.62
CA ALA A 132 -4.65 12.88 -12.28
C ALA A 132 -4.90 11.45 -11.74
N PHE A 133 -6.12 10.92 -11.86
CA PHE A 133 -6.42 9.54 -11.48
C PHE A 133 -5.70 8.49 -12.32
N ALA A 134 -5.57 8.72 -13.64
CA ALA A 134 -4.79 7.83 -14.51
C ALA A 134 -3.32 7.76 -14.06
N MET A 135 -2.73 8.90 -13.71
CA MET A 135 -1.36 8.95 -13.18
C MET A 135 -1.25 8.23 -11.83
N ILE A 136 -2.17 8.51 -10.88
CA ILE A 136 -2.20 7.82 -9.56
C ILE A 136 -2.32 6.30 -9.77
N SER A 137 -3.17 5.86 -10.71
CA SER A 137 -3.36 4.45 -11.01
C SER A 137 -2.11 3.83 -11.65
N ALA A 138 -1.45 4.53 -12.56
CA ALA A 138 -0.20 4.07 -13.18
C ALA A 138 0.91 3.91 -12.12
N VAL A 139 1.03 4.87 -11.21
CA VAL A 139 2.00 4.81 -10.11
C VAL A 139 1.68 3.65 -9.17
N ASN A 140 0.41 3.46 -8.80
CA ASN A 140 -0.02 2.32 -7.98
C ASN A 140 0.22 0.96 -8.65
N GLY A 141 0.17 0.89 -9.98
CA GLY A 141 0.51 -0.32 -10.73
C GLY A 141 2.02 -0.59 -10.81
N LEU A 142 2.84 0.47 -10.93
CA LEU A 142 4.29 0.34 -11.04
C LEU A 142 5.00 0.20 -9.69
N ALA A 143 4.48 0.81 -8.63
CA ALA A 143 5.12 0.82 -7.32
C ALA A 143 5.35 -0.60 -6.74
N PRO A 144 4.41 -1.57 -6.83
CA PRO A 144 4.65 -2.94 -6.37
C PRO A 144 5.74 -3.69 -7.17
N ILE A 145 6.09 -3.22 -8.37
CA ILE A 145 7.21 -3.76 -9.14
C ILE A 145 8.52 -3.12 -8.66
N LEU A 146 8.52 -1.79 -8.57
CA LEU A 146 9.74 -1.03 -8.28
C LEU A 146 10.18 -1.17 -6.82
N ALA A 147 9.24 -1.29 -5.87
CA ALA A 147 9.57 -1.34 -4.46
C ALA A 147 10.38 -2.60 -4.07
N PRO A 148 9.97 -3.85 -4.37
CA PRO A 148 10.79 -5.02 -4.06
C PRO A 148 12.09 -5.06 -4.84
N VAL A 149 12.11 -4.62 -6.12
CA VAL A 149 13.34 -4.55 -6.92
C VAL A 149 14.32 -3.58 -6.30
N GLY A 150 13.86 -2.38 -5.93
CA GLY A 150 14.67 -1.41 -5.20
C GLY A 150 15.20 -1.97 -3.88
N GLY A 151 14.37 -2.67 -3.12
CA GLY A 151 14.76 -3.37 -1.88
C GLY A 151 15.81 -4.44 -2.13
N GLY A 152 15.63 -5.29 -3.14
CA GLY A 152 16.58 -6.33 -3.51
C GLY A 152 17.95 -5.79 -3.99
N VAL A 153 17.94 -4.64 -4.69
CA VAL A 153 19.19 -3.93 -5.06
C VAL A 153 19.87 -3.36 -3.81
N MET A 154 19.12 -2.74 -2.92
CA MET A 154 19.66 -2.17 -1.68
C MET A 154 20.31 -3.25 -0.79
N LEU A 155 19.73 -4.44 -0.71
CA LEU A 155 20.28 -5.55 0.09
C LEU A 155 21.63 -6.08 -0.43
N LYS A 156 22.07 -5.69 -1.62
CA LYS A 156 23.46 -5.94 -2.05
C LYS A 156 24.48 -5.07 -1.34
N PHE A 157 24.09 -3.90 -0.87
CA PHE A 157 24.98 -2.89 -0.30
C PHE A 157 24.75 -2.67 1.19
N THR A 158 23.59 -3.10 1.70
CA THR A 158 23.18 -2.91 3.09
C THR A 158 22.35 -4.12 3.57
N ASN A 159 21.84 -4.06 4.79
CA ASN A 159 20.89 -5.02 5.34
C ASN A 159 19.45 -4.46 5.31
N TRP A 160 18.50 -5.19 5.91
CA TRP A 160 17.09 -4.77 5.98
C TRP A 160 16.90 -3.41 6.68
N LEU A 161 17.77 -3.03 7.64
CA LEU A 161 17.73 -1.71 8.30
C LEU A 161 17.94 -0.58 7.31
N GLY A 162 18.84 -0.76 6.33
CA GLY A 162 19.08 0.25 5.28
C GLY A 162 17.84 0.56 4.48
N ILE A 163 16.95 -0.42 4.26
CA ILE A 163 15.66 -0.20 3.59
C ILE A 163 14.78 0.72 4.45
N PHE A 164 14.72 0.49 5.77
CA PHE A 164 13.95 1.36 6.68
C PHE A 164 14.55 2.76 6.80
N VAL A 165 15.88 2.90 6.74
CA VAL A 165 16.56 4.21 6.67
C VAL A 165 16.16 4.95 5.39
N PHE A 166 16.10 4.26 4.25
CA PHE A 166 15.63 4.85 3.01
C PHE A 166 14.15 5.26 3.09
N LEU A 167 13.29 4.43 3.68
CA LEU A 167 11.88 4.78 3.93
C LEU A 167 11.75 5.99 4.85
N LEU A 168 12.60 6.10 5.87
CA LEU A 168 12.68 7.29 6.74
C LEU A 168 13.04 8.54 5.92
N PHE A 169 14.05 8.44 5.07
CA PHE A 169 14.43 9.55 4.17
C PHE A 169 13.26 9.97 3.27
N LEU A 170 12.55 9.01 2.66
CA LEU A 170 11.36 9.29 1.85
C LEU A 170 10.25 9.96 2.68
N GLY A 171 10.01 9.50 3.90
CA GLY A 171 9.04 10.10 4.82
C GLY A 171 9.37 11.55 5.15
N VAL A 172 10.63 11.84 5.45
CA VAL A 172 11.12 13.21 5.73
C VAL A 172 10.99 14.09 4.48
N LEU A 173 11.40 13.58 3.31
CA LEU A 173 11.27 14.30 2.05
C LEU A 173 9.82 14.66 1.75
N LEU A 174 8.89 13.70 1.92
CA LEU A 174 7.45 13.94 1.75
C LEU A 174 6.92 14.96 2.76
N LEU A 175 7.34 14.89 4.01
CA LEU A 175 6.97 15.87 5.03
C LEU A 175 7.38 17.28 4.60
N LEU A 176 8.63 17.46 4.16
CA LEU A 176 9.13 18.77 3.69
C LEU A 176 8.37 19.28 2.46
N LEU A 177 8.03 18.40 1.51
CA LEU A 177 7.20 18.76 0.35
C LEU A 177 5.77 19.13 0.79
N CYS A 178 5.18 18.38 1.72
CA CYS A 178 3.82 18.64 2.22
C CYS A 178 3.73 19.91 3.08
N LEU A 179 4.81 20.37 3.71
CA LEU A 179 4.85 21.68 4.38
C LEU A 179 4.59 22.82 3.40
N ARG A 180 5.06 22.69 2.14
CA ARG A 180 4.82 23.68 1.07
C ARG A 180 3.41 23.59 0.48
N LEU A 181 2.69 22.49 0.72
CA LEU A 181 1.32 22.32 0.24
C LEU A 181 0.42 23.40 0.87
N LYS A 182 -0.28 24.15 0.04
CA LYS A 182 -1.38 25.02 0.50
C LYS A 182 -2.64 24.18 0.63
N GLU A 183 -3.40 24.43 1.69
CA GLU A 183 -4.65 23.68 1.96
C GLU A 183 -5.55 23.65 0.72
N PRO A 184 -5.86 22.44 0.19
CA PRO A 184 -6.70 22.34 -1.01
C PRO A 184 -8.19 22.46 -0.71
N LEU A 185 -8.62 22.08 0.52
CA LEU A 185 -10.02 22.09 0.93
C LEU A 185 -10.36 23.39 1.66
N PRO A 186 -11.10 24.34 1.03
CA PRO A 186 -11.47 25.58 1.67
C PRO A 186 -12.41 25.32 2.87
N PRO A 187 -12.40 26.21 3.89
CA PRO A 187 -13.18 26.03 5.12
C PRO A 187 -14.67 25.79 4.88
N GLU A 188 -15.24 26.43 3.83
CA GLU A 188 -16.66 26.37 3.50
C GLU A 188 -17.11 24.98 2.97
N ARG A 189 -16.15 24.17 2.49
CA ARG A 189 -16.40 22.80 1.99
C ARG A 189 -16.10 21.73 3.02
N ARG A 190 -15.62 22.10 4.21
CA ARG A 190 -15.35 21.15 5.28
C ARG A 190 -16.65 20.64 5.89
N ILE A 191 -16.65 19.36 6.24
CA ILE A 191 -17.81 18.71 6.84
C ILE A 191 -17.82 19.01 8.34
N ASP A 192 -18.81 19.77 8.80
CA ASP A 192 -18.97 20.10 10.23
C ASP A 192 -19.83 19.07 10.97
N VAL A 193 -19.41 17.80 10.88
CA VAL A 193 -19.98 16.71 11.67
C VAL A 193 -18.86 16.00 12.43
N PRO A 194 -19.18 15.33 13.57
CA PRO A 194 -18.18 14.53 14.24
C PRO A 194 -17.57 13.51 13.27
N ALA A 195 -16.23 13.47 13.19
CA ALA A 195 -15.52 12.61 12.22
C ALA A 195 -15.99 11.15 12.28
N PHE A 196 -16.32 10.68 13.49
CA PHE A 196 -16.85 9.34 13.70
C PHE A 196 -18.32 9.13 13.34
N SER A 197 -19.11 10.19 13.08
CA SER A 197 -20.50 10.05 12.60
C SER A 197 -20.56 9.46 11.20
N SER A 198 -19.51 9.63 10.39
CA SER A 198 -19.37 9.01 9.08
C SER A 198 -19.43 7.47 9.13
N PHE A 199 -19.04 6.86 10.26
CA PHE A 199 -19.18 5.41 10.44
C PHE A 199 -20.63 4.94 10.42
N ARG A 200 -21.57 5.75 10.91
CA ARG A 200 -23.00 5.41 10.86
C ARG A 200 -23.51 5.31 9.42
N THR A 201 -22.88 6.01 8.49
CA THR A 201 -23.22 5.97 7.06
C THR A 201 -22.82 4.64 6.42
N PHE A 202 -21.81 3.95 6.95
CA PHE A 202 -21.37 2.65 6.45
C PHE A 202 -22.25 1.49 6.98
N LEU A 203 -22.86 1.61 8.17
CA LEU A 203 -23.68 0.55 8.78
C LEU A 203 -24.79 0.00 7.86
N PRO A 204 -25.56 0.83 7.12
CA PRO A 204 -26.57 0.33 6.20
C PRO A 204 -26.01 -0.49 5.03
N LEU A 205 -24.73 -0.24 4.64
CA LEU A 205 -24.10 -0.98 3.55
C LEU A 205 -23.83 -2.44 3.92
N PHE A 206 -23.48 -2.70 5.19
CA PHE A 206 -23.28 -4.07 5.68
C PHE A 206 -24.56 -4.92 5.68
N LYS A 207 -25.74 -4.29 5.65
CA LYS A 207 -27.04 -4.97 5.52
C LYS A 207 -27.36 -5.34 4.07
N LYS A 208 -26.67 -4.76 3.08
CA LYS A 208 -26.92 -5.03 1.66
C LYS A 208 -26.13 -6.27 1.22
N ARG A 209 -26.84 -7.40 1.02
CA ARG A 209 -26.24 -8.69 0.64
C ARG A 209 -25.29 -8.57 -0.56
N ARG A 210 -25.73 -7.92 -1.65
CA ARG A 210 -24.88 -7.73 -2.85
C ARG A 210 -23.58 -6.98 -2.55
N PHE A 211 -23.61 -6.00 -1.68
CA PHE A 211 -22.41 -5.27 -1.26
C PHE A 211 -21.47 -6.19 -0.50
N MET A 212 -22.01 -6.98 0.45
CA MET A 212 -21.19 -7.92 1.24
C MET A 212 -20.61 -9.04 0.37
N ASP A 213 -21.34 -9.53 -0.63
CA ASP A 213 -20.81 -10.53 -1.57
C ASP A 213 -19.56 -9.99 -2.29
N TYR A 214 -19.57 -8.74 -2.77
CA TYR A 214 -18.40 -8.11 -3.38
C TYR A 214 -17.26 -7.90 -2.37
N VAL A 215 -17.56 -7.49 -1.15
CA VAL A 215 -16.56 -7.32 -0.08
C VAL A 215 -15.88 -8.65 0.22
N PHE A 216 -16.62 -9.75 0.36
CA PHE A 216 -16.06 -11.07 0.60
C PHE A 216 -15.21 -11.57 -0.57
N ILE A 217 -15.70 -11.44 -1.81
CA ILE A 217 -14.92 -11.80 -3.01
C ILE A 217 -13.60 -11.03 -3.01
N GLN A 218 -13.64 -9.73 -2.79
CA GLN A 218 -12.45 -8.89 -2.74
C GLN A 218 -11.50 -9.29 -1.61
N ALA A 219 -12.03 -9.59 -0.42
CA ALA A 219 -11.25 -10.03 0.73
C ALA A 219 -10.53 -11.35 0.45
N PHE A 220 -11.20 -12.34 -0.16
CA PHE A 220 -10.57 -13.60 -0.53
C PHE A 220 -9.49 -13.42 -1.61
N VAL A 221 -9.73 -12.62 -2.64
CA VAL A 221 -8.73 -12.32 -3.68
C VAL A 221 -7.50 -11.65 -3.09
N PHE A 222 -7.69 -10.63 -2.24
CA PHE A 222 -6.57 -10.00 -1.54
C PHE A 222 -5.88 -10.96 -0.57
N GLY A 223 -6.65 -11.80 0.13
CA GLY A 223 -6.08 -12.83 1.01
C GLY A 223 -5.13 -13.78 0.27
N MET A 224 -5.50 -14.24 -0.92
CA MET A 224 -4.63 -15.09 -1.75
C MET A 224 -3.37 -14.33 -2.20
N ILE A 225 -3.52 -13.09 -2.66
CA ILE A 225 -2.37 -12.27 -3.09
C ILE A 225 -1.41 -12.04 -1.91
N PHE A 226 -1.92 -11.68 -0.74
CA PHE A 226 -1.07 -11.43 0.43
C PHE A 226 -0.50 -12.70 1.06
N ALA A 227 -1.17 -13.85 0.95
CA ALA A 227 -0.58 -15.13 1.29
C ALA A 227 0.66 -15.43 0.43
N TYR A 228 0.57 -15.19 -0.88
CA TYR A 228 1.73 -15.28 -1.78
C TYR A 228 2.81 -14.25 -1.40
N ILE A 229 2.46 -12.98 -1.23
CA ILE A 229 3.42 -11.90 -0.91
C ILE A 229 4.20 -12.22 0.37
N SER A 230 3.53 -12.72 1.40
CA SER A 230 4.17 -12.98 2.71
C SER A 230 5.02 -14.25 2.73
N SER A 231 4.64 -15.30 1.98
CA SER A 231 5.34 -16.59 1.98
C SER A 231 6.43 -16.69 0.93
N SER A 232 6.28 -16.03 -0.22
CA SER A 232 7.22 -16.15 -1.35
C SER A 232 8.67 -15.79 -1.02
N PRO A 233 9.01 -14.80 -0.15
CA PRO A 233 10.39 -14.52 0.19
C PRO A 233 11.09 -15.73 0.86
N PHE A 234 10.38 -16.41 1.74
CA PHE A 234 10.92 -17.60 2.44
C PHE A 234 11.05 -18.80 1.50
N VAL A 235 10.02 -19.08 0.71
CA VAL A 235 10.05 -20.18 -0.25
C VAL A 235 11.16 -19.98 -1.28
N LEU A 236 11.22 -18.81 -1.91
CA LEU A 236 12.18 -18.58 -3.00
C LEU A 236 13.61 -18.39 -2.49
N GLN A 237 13.82 -17.77 -1.33
CA GLN A 237 15.18 -17.52 -0.83
C GLN A 237 15.71 -18.65 0.06
N GLU A 238 14.90 -19.27 0.93
CA GLU A 238 15.36 -20.32 1.83
C GLU A 238 15.33 -21.70 1.18
N HIS A 239 14.23 -22.06 0.51
CA HIS A 239 14.08 -23.37 -0.13
C HIS A 239 14.82 -23.43 -1.48
N TYR A 240 14.55 -22.48 -2.38
CA TYR A 240 15.19 -22.42 -3.71
C TYR A 240 16.53 -21.71 -3.73
N ARG A 241 17.00 -21.18 -2.60
CA ARG A 241 18.31 -20.51 -2.44
C ARG A 241 18.52 -19.32 -3.40
N LEU A 242 17.46 -18.65 -3.84
CA LEU A 242 17.58 -17.46 -4.66
C LEU A 242 18.14 -16.29 -3.86
N SER A 243 18.96 -15.45 -4.50
CA SER A 243 19.38 -14.20 -3.88
C SER A 243 18.21 -13.23 -3.71
N PRO A 244 18.27 -12.28 -2.75
CA PRO A 244 17.21 -11.27 -2.56
C PRO A 244 16.86 -10.49 -3.84
N LEU A 245 17.84 -10.23 -4.71
CA LEU A 245 17.62 -9.59 -6.00
C LEU A 245 16.86 -10.48 -6.97
N LEU A 246 17.24 -11.77 -7.09
CA LEU A 246 16.54 -12.72 -7.98
C LEU A 246 15.10 -12.94 -7.51
N TYR A 247 14.88 -13.05 -6.20
CA TYR A 247 13.53 -13.04 -5.63
C TYR A 247 12.73 -11.82 -6.09
N SER A 248 13.32 -10.63 -5.98
CA SER A 248 12.66 -9.38 -6.37
C SER A 248 12.31 -9.32 -7.86
N LEU A 249 13.16 -9.88 -8.73
CA LEU A 249 12.89 -9.99 -10.16
C LEU A 249 11.75 -10.97 -10.45
N CYS A 250 11.71 -12.13 -9.77
CA CYS A 250 10.57 -13.06 -9.86
C CYS A 250 9.26 -12.40 -9.42
N PHE A 251 9.31 -11.62 -8.33
CA PHE A 251 8.16 -10.86 -7.86
C PHE A 251 7.71 -9.83 -8.89
N ALA A 252 8.65 -9.11 -9.53
CA ALA A 252 8.36 -8.14 -10.57
C ALA A 252 7.67 -8.79 -11.79
N VAL A 253 8.08 -9.98 -12.21
CA VAL A 253 7.43 -10.74 -13.29
C VAL A 253 5.97 -11.05 -12.93
N ASN A 254 5.70 -11.48 -11.70
CA ASN A 254 4.34 -11.73 -11.22
C ASN A 254 3.50 -10.45 -11.19
N ALA A 255 4.06 -9.32 -10.74
CA ALA A 255 3.37 -8.05 -10.73
C ALA A 255 3.04 -7.56 -12.16
N ILE A 256 3.94 -7.75 -13.12
CA ILE A 256 3.69 -7.47 -14.56
C ILE A 256 2.56 -8.36 -15.08
N ALA A 257 2.59 -9.66 -14.76
CA ALA A 257 1.53 -10.58 -15.17
C ALA A 257 0.15 -10.15 -14.59
N LEU A 258 0.12 -9.66 -13.36
CA LEU A 258 -1.09 -9.10 -12.74
C LEU A 258 -1.61 -7.86 -13.50
N ILE A 259 -0.72 -6.95 -13.91
CA ILE A 259 -1.09 -5.76 -14.70
C ILE A 259 -1.65 -6.19 -16.05
N ILE A 260 -1.03 -7.14 -16.73
CA ILE A 260 -1.52 -7.68 -18.01
C ILE A 260 -2.90 -8.31 -17.81
N GLY A 261 -3.05 -9.15 -16.78
CA GLY A 261 -4.31 -9.80 -16.43
C GLY A 261 -5.44 -8.82 -16.18
N THR A 262 -5.19 -7.75 -15.39
CA THR A 262 -6.20 -6.71 -15.12
C THR A 262 -6.57 -5.92 -16.36
N THR A 263 -5.60 -5.65 -17.25
CA THR A 263 -5.84 -4.95 -18.52
C THR A 263 -6.67 -5.81 -19.46
N LEU A 264 -6.38 -7.11 -19.55
CA LEU A 264 -7.16 -8.06 -20.36
C LEU A 264 -8.57 -8.26 -19.81
N ALA A 265 -8.71 -8.31 -18.47
CA ALA A 265 -10.01 -8.41 -17.80
C ALA A 265 -10.95 -7.26 -18.18
N GLY A 266 -10.43 -6.05 -18.37
CA GLY A 266 -11.19 -4.89 -18.85
C GLY A 266 -11.77 -5.03 -20.26
N ARG A 267 -11.31 -6.01 -21.06
CA ARG A 267 -11.83 -6.30 -22.42
C ARG A 267 -13.05 -7.22 -22.43
N PHE A 268 -13.36 -7.88 -21.33
CA PHE A 268 -14.55 -8.74 -21.26
C PHE A 268 -15.83 -7.91 -21.23
N ARG A 269 -16.74 -8.20 -22.14
CA ARG A 269 -18.03 -7.51 -22.26
C ARG A 269 -18.96 -7.76 -21.06
N HIS A 270 -18.80 -8.92 -20.43
CA HIS A 270 -19.59 -9.33 -19.25
C HIS A 270 -18.66 -9.75 -18.11
N ILE A 271 -18.83 -9.12 -16.97
CA ILE A 271 -18.05 -9.40 -15.73
C ILE A 271 -18.06 -10.90 -15.39
N ARG A 272 -19.20 -11.57 -15.54
CA ARG A 272 -19.35 -13.02 -15.30
C ARG A 272 -18.40 -13.86 -16.16
N GLN A 273 -18.25 -13.52 -17.44
CA GLN A 273 -17.32 -14.25 -18.33
C GLN A 273 -15.88 -14.07 -17.91
N GLY A 274 -15.45 -12.84 -17.56
CA GLY A 274 -14.12 -12.57 -17.04
C GLY A 274 -13.83 -13.34 -15.75
N MET A 275 -14.78 -13.37 -14.83
CA MET A 275 -14.64 -14.13 -13.56
C MET A 275 -14.52 -15.64 -13.81
N VAL A 276 -15.39 -16.23 -14.63
CA VAL A 276 -15.36 -17.67 -14.94
C VAL A 276 -14.05 -18.03 -15.64
N THR A 277 -13.59 -17.25 -16.62
CA THR A 277 -12.31 -17.48 -17.30
C THR A 277 -11.13 -17.37 -16.34
N GLY A 278 -11.13 -16.39 -15.43
CA GLY A 278 -10.09 -16.23 -14.41
C GLY A 278 -10.03 -17.42 -13.44
N VAL A 279 -11.18 -17.90 -12.96
CA VAL A 279 -11.26 -19.06 -12.05
C VAL A 279 -10.78 -20.33 -12.76
N ILE A 280 -11.25 -20.59 -14.00
CA ILE A 280 -10.81 -21.76 -14.76
C ILE A 280 -9.30 -21.71 -15.02
N GLY A 281 -8.76 -20.54 -15.43
CA GLY A 281 -7.34 -20.36 -15.67
C GLY A 281 -6.51 -20.60 -14.40
N SER A 282 -6.96 -20.08 -13.25
CA SER A 282 -6.28 -20.31 -11.95
C SER A 282 -6.33 -21.76 -11.54
N PHE A 283 -7.46 -22.46 -11.76
CA PHE A 283 -7.59 -23.87 -11.46
C PHE A 283 -6.67 -24.73 -12.34
N VAL A 284 -6.65 -24.48 -13.64
CA VAL A 284 -5.75 -25.17 -14.60
C VAL A 284 -4.30 -24.99 -14.19
N LEU A 285 -3.89 -23.75 -13.87
CA LEU A 285 -2.52 -23.49 -13.43
C LEU A 285 -2.18 -24.22 -12.13
N ALA A 286 -3.10 -24.23 -11.14
CA ALA A 286 -2.90 -24.94 -9.88
C ALA A 286 -2.76 -26.46 -10.07
N VAL A 287 -3.53 -27.04 -10.99
CA VAL A 287 -3.41 -28.47 -11.34
C VAL A 287 -2.06 -28.75 -11.99
N PHE A 288 -1.61 -27.91 -12.93
CA PHE A 288 -0.31 -28.07 -13.60
C PHE A 288 0.86 -27.95 -12.61
N THR A 289 0.82 -26.97 -11.69
CA THR A 289 1.88 -26.76 -10.68
C THR A 289 1.84 -27.78 -9.53
N GLY A 290 0.71 -28.42 -9.28
CA GLY A 290 0.58 -29.48 -8.28
C GLY A 290 0.94 -30.88 -8.78
N LEU A 291 1.15 -31.04 -10.10
CA LEU A 291 1.57 -32.29 -10.74
C LEU A 291 3.10 -32.33 -11.03
N THR A 292 3.81 -31.23 -10.80
CA THR A 292 5.27 -31.12 -10.90
C THR A 292 5.91 -31.01 -9.53
#